data_5723da49e3977eee6468b7433b17e813
#
_entry.id   5723da49e3977eee6468b7433b17e813
#
_cell.length_a   1.000
_cell.length_b   1.000
_cell.length_c   1.000
_cell.angle_alpha   90.00
_cell.angle_beta   90.00
_cell.angle_gamma   90.00
#
_symmetry.space_group_name_H-M   'P 1'
#
loop_
_entity.id
_entity.type
_entity.pdbx_description
1 polymer ?
#
loop_
_entity_poly.entity_id
_entity_poly.type
_entity_poly.pdbx_seq_one_letter_code
_entity_poly.pdbx_strand_id
1 'polypeptide(L)'
;GGGHILFQPLVEPLLKVVEASIKEEDETAAQEAMSALGRVTDEVPKFFRHSLNQLGPLLAAIIDAKTGVDVSVRIGAIEWAATLAEALPARFRRGEWLAGSLLPALMGMVNAPPTVVGPEDAWAQRADSDAFADLEGEGDDEDMAEAALFAMDRLSQALGGKAMYKRCVPLLVAGLQDGGDWARRRGSLLALSMMAKGCDTALQLHLPEFLPFLVGFAR
;
A
#
# COMPACT_ATOMS: atom_id res chain seq x y z
N GLY A 1 -1.31 19.59 26.69
CA GLY A 1 -2.35 18.78 26.66
C GLY A 1 -2.21 17.29 26.94
N GLY A 2 -2.79 16.78 28.04
CA GLY A 2 -2.80 15.35 28.39
C GLY A 2 -4.06 14.59 27.96
N GLY A 3 -4.96 15.21 27.21
CA GLY A 3 -6.26 14.61 26.86
C GLY A 3 -6.18 13.30 26.07
N HIS A 4 -5.16 13.16 25.22
CA HIS A 4 -4.97 11.93 24.41
C HIS A 4 -4.65 10.69 25.27
N ILE A 5 -4.11 10.86 26.47
CA ILE A 5 -3.81 9.75 27.40
C ILE A 5 -5.09 9.18 27.99
N LEU A 6 -6.08 10.03 28.30
CA LEU A 6 -7.36 9.63 28.87
C LEU A 6 -8.18 8.76 27.91
N PHE A 7 -8.05 8.98 26.60
CA PHE A 7 -8.80 8.27 25.57
C PHE A 7 -8.06 7.07 24.98
N GLN A 8 -6.80 6.85 25.35
CA GLN A 8 -5.99 5.71 24.90
C GLN A 8 -6.69 4.34 25.08
N PRO A 9 -7.42 4.08 26.20
CA PRO A 9 -8.16 2.83 26.39
C PRO A 9 -9.28 2.59 25.37
N LEU A 10 -9.70 3.61 24.62
CA LEU A 10 -10.75 3.48 23.62
C LEU A 10 -10.24 2.91 22.27
N VAL A 11 -8.92 2.86 22.05
CA VAL A 11 -8.36 2.33 20.80
C VAL A 11 -8.77 0.88 20.62
N GLU A 12 -8.58 0.04 21.62
CA GLU A 12 -8.92 -1.39 21.54
C GLU A 12 -10.42 -1.64 21.29
N PRO A 13 -11.37 -1.00 22.01
CA PRO A 13 -12.79 -1.08 21.65
C PRO A 13 -13.11 -0.64 20.23
N LEU A 14 -12.50 0.45 19.74
CA LEU A 14 -12.73 0.93 18.38
C LEU A 14 -12.23 -0.08 17.33
N LEU A 15 -11.08 -0.70 17.56
CA LEU A 15 -10.57 -1.77 16.66
C LEU A 15 -11.50 -2.99 16.67
N LYS A 16 -12.05 -3.35 17.84
CA LYS A 16 -13.04 -4.44 17.93
C LYS A 16 -14.31 -4.15 17.14
N VAL A 17 -14.72 -2.89 17.00
CA VAL A 17 -15.84 -2.52 16.12
C VAL A 17 -15.50 -2.83 14.68
N VAL A 18 -14.30 -2.45 14.19
CA VAL A 18 -13.86 -2.78 12.83
C VAL A 18 -13.81 -4.30 12.63
N GLU A 19 -13.19 -5.03 13.55
CA GLU A 19 -13.10 -6.50 13.47
C GLU A 19 -14.48 -7.16 13.48
N ALA A 20 -15.41 -6.66 14.31
CA ALA A 20 -16.78 -7.20 14.39
C ALA A 20 -17.54 -6.93 13.09
N SER A 21 -17.49 -5.70 12.56
CA SER A 21 -18.15 -5.34 11.31
C SER A 21 -17.65 -6.18 10.13
N ILE A 22 -16.33 -6.41 10.05
CA ILE A 22 -15.75 -7.30 9.03
C ILE A 22 -16.26 -8.74 9.22
N LYS A 23 -16.29 -9.23 10.47
CA LYS A 23 -16.73 -10.61 10.75
C LYS A 23 -18.22 -10.83 10.46
N GLU A 24 -19.04 -9.80 10.66
CA GLU A 24 -20.47 -9.82 10.42
C GLU A 24 -20.82 -9.51 8.94
N GLU A 25 -19.78 -9.29 8.12
CA GLU A 25 -19.91 -8.91 6.69
C GLU A 25 -20.76 -7.62 6.51
N ASP A 26 -20.73 -6.72 7.51
CA ASP A 26 -21.32 -5.40 7.43
C ASP A 26 -20.33 -4.40 6.83
N GLU A 27 -20.27 -4.40 5.50
CA GLU A 27 -19.35 -3.57 4.71
C GLU A 27 -19.51 -2.08 5.03
N THR A 28 -20.76 -1.62 5.14
CA THR A 28 -21.04 -0.20 5.43
C THR A 28 -20.49 0.20 6.80
N ALA A 29 -20.76 -0.59 7.83
CA ALA A 29 -20.25 -0.30 9.17
C ALA A 29 -18.72 -0.39 9.22
N ALA A 30 -18.11 -1.35 8.53
CA ALA A 30 -16.65 -1.48 8.45
C ALA A 30 -16.01 -0.26 7.76
N GLN A 31 -16.56 0.19 6.64
CA GLN A 31 -16.09 1.35 5.89
C GLN A 31 -16.25 2.65 6.69
N GLU A 32 -17.40 2.86 7.34
CA GLU A 32 -17.62 4.02 8.20
C GLU A 32 -16.68 4.04 9.40
N ALA A 33 -16.44 2.88 10.03
CA ALA A 33 -15.49 2.75 11.13
C ALA A 33 -14.06 3.09 10.70
N MET A 34 -13.60 2.58 9.55
CA MET A 34 -12.29 2.89 8.98
C MET A 34 -12.14 4.39 8.67
N SER A 35 -13.16 4.99 8.04
CA SER A 35 -13.20 6.42 7.75
C SER A 35 -13.16 7.27 9.03
N ALA A 36 -13.90 6.88 10.07
CA ALA A 36 -13.91 7.56 11.35
C ALA A 36 -12.52 7.51 12.03
N LEU A 37 -11.85 6.36 11.99
CA LEU A 37 -10.50 6.19 12.52
C LEU A 37 -9.46 7.01 11.75
N GLY A 38 -9.61 7.12 10.41
CA GLY A 38 -8.82 8.02 9.58
C GLY A 38 -8.95 9.47 10.04
N ARG A 39 -10.18 9.97 10.21
CA ARG A 39 -10.45 11.33 10.72
C ARG A 39 -9.88 11.57 12.11
N VAL A 40 -9.97 10.59 13.01
CA VAL A 40 -9.33 10.68 14.33
C VAL A 40 -7.80 10.77 14.20
N THR A 41 -7.22 10.10 13.21
CA THR A 41 -5.78 10.19 12.94
C THR A 41 -5.36 11.58 12.51
N ASP A 42 -6.13 12.21 11.63
CA ASP A 42 -5.86 13.58 11.13
C ASP A 42 -5.95 14.61 12.26
N GLU A 43 -6.98 14.53 13.08
CA GLU A 43 -7.24 15.50 14.15
C GLU A 43 -6.34 15.27 15.38
N VAL A 44 -6.14 14.01 15.79
CA VAL A 44 -5.44 13.66 17.03
C VAL A 44 -4.47 12.48 16.79
N PRO A 45 -3.44 12.63 15.97
CA PRO A 45 -2.55 11.52 15.59
C PRO A 45 -1.88 10.83 16.78
N LYS A 46 -1.62 11.57 17.86
CA LYS A 46 -1.02 11.03 19.10
C LYS A 46 -1.89 9.96 19.78
N PHE A 47 -3.17 9.89 19.44
CA PHE A 47 -4.09 8.89 19.94
C PHE A 47 -3.61 7.47 19.63
N PHE A 48 -3.11 7.24 18.41
CA PHE A 48 -2.65 5.94 17.94
C PHE A 48 -1.17 5.63 18.23
N ARG A 49 -0.45 6.57 18.84
CA ARG A 49 1.02 6.49 19.01
C ARG A 49 1.51 5.20 19.67
N HIS A 50 0.76 4.66 20.62
CA HIS A 50 1.15 3.48 21.40
C HIS A 50 0.59 2.17 20.82
N SER A 51 -0.39 2.27 19.93
CA SER A 51 -1.09 1.12 19.34
C SER A 51 -0.58 0.70 17.97
N LEU A 52 0.41 1.41 17.40
CA LEU A 52 0.93 1.13 16.04
C LEU A 52 1.44 -0.30 15.88
N ASN A 53 1.99 -0.91 16.92
CA ASN A 53 2.46 -2.30 16.85
C ASN A 53 1.32 -3.33 16.77
N GLN A 54 0.11 -2.96 17.17
CA GLN A 54 -1.11 -3.75 16.97
C GLN A 54 -1.78 -3.40 15.64
N LEU A 55 -1.87 -2.09 15.34
CA LEU A 55 -2.50 -1.58 14.13
C LEU A 55 -1.80 -2.01 12.84
N GLY A 56 -0.49 -1.95 12.80
CA GLY A 56 0.26 -2.27 11.58
C GLY A 56 0.01 -3.69 11.07
N PRO A 57 0.14 -4.74 11.90
CA PRO A 57 -0.21 -6.10 11.49
C PRO A 57 -1.68 -6.28 11.16
N LEU A 58 -2.60 -5.63 11.89
CA LEU A 58 -4.04 -5.68 11.62
C LEU A 58 -4.37 -5.08 10.25
N LEU A 59 -3.87 -3.88 9.96
CA LEU A 59 -4.07 -3.24 8.66
C LEU A 59 -3.50 -4.11 7.52
N ALA A 60 -2.31 -4.65 7.71
CA ALA A 60 -1.72 -5.56 6.72
C ALA A 60 -2.57 -6.81 6.49
N ALA A 61 -3.17 -7.38 7.54
CA ALA A 61 -4.06 -8.53 7.43
C ALA A 61 -5.38 -8.19 6.70
N ILE A 62 -5.96 -7.00 6.95
CA ILE A 62 -7.15 -6.52 6.23
C ILE A 62 -6.81 -6.32 4.75
N ILE A 63 -5.70 -5.67 4.43
CA ILE A 63 -5.25 -5.41 3.06
C ILE A 63 -5.02 -6.73 2.31
N ASP A 64 -4.36 -7.72 2.92
CA ASP A 64 -4.04 -9.00 2.29
C ASP A 64 -5.19 -10.02 2.33
N ALA A 65 -6.34 -9.69 2.91
CA ALA A 65 -7.48 -10.59 2.98
C ALA A 65 -7.93 -11.01 1.57
N LYS A 66 -8.02 -12.32 1.33
CA LYS A 66 -8.40 -12.88 0.03
C LYS A 66 -9.91 -13.09 -0.11
N THR A 67 -10.60 -13.21 1.01
CA THR A 67 -12.04 -13.47 1.09
C THR A 67 -12.61 -12.84 2.35
N GLY A 68 -13.90 -12.55 2.34
CA GLY A 68 -14.64 -12.08 3.52
C GLY A 68 -14.35 -10.63 3.93
N VAL A 69 -13.62 -9.88 3.12
CA VAL A 69 -13.41 -8.44 3.32
C VAL A 69 -13.62 -7.72 2.01
N ASP A 70 -14.57 -6.81 1.99
CA ASP A 70 -14.91 -6.00 0.84
C ASP A 70 -13.72 -5.13 0.39
N VAL A 71 -13.65 -4.86 -0.92
CA VAL A 71 -12.58 -4.06 -1.54
C VAL A 71 -12.54 -2.65 -0.96
N SER A 72 -13.67 -2.02 -0.73
CA SER A 72 -13.74 -0.67 -0.15
C SER A 72 -13.14 -0.60 1.26
N VAL A 73 -13.33 -1.64 2.06
CA VAL A 73 -12.74 -1.77 3.41
C VAL A 73 -11.23 -1.96 3.32
N ARG A 74 -10.75 -2.74 2.35
CA ARG A 74 -9.32 -2.98 2.12
C ARG A 74 -8.64 -1.69 1.63
N ILE A 75 -9.26 -0.95 0.72
CA ILE A 75 -8.80 0.39 0.29
C ILE A 75 -8.79 1.36 1.48
N GLY A 76 -9.83 1.37 2.30
CA GLY A 76 -9.87 2.16 3.53
C GLY A 76 -8.71 1.84 4.49
N ALA A 77 -8.32 0.57 4.59
CA ALA A 77 -7.15 0.16 5.39
C ALA A 77 -5.83 0.65 4.79
N ILE A 78 -5.69 0.64 3.46
CA ILE A 78 -4.53 1.20 2.75
C ILE A 78 -4.41 2.71 3.03
N GLU A 79 -5.50 3.44 2.84
CA GLU A 79 -5.56 4.88 3.08
C GLU A 79 -5.24 5.24 4.52
N TRP A 80 -5.81 4.51 5.48
CA TRP A 80 -5.53 4.76 6.89
C TRP A 80 -4.08 4.45 7.26
N ALA A 81 -3.48 3.39 6.69
CA ALA A 81 -2.06 3.09 6.89
C ALA A 81 -1.16 4.24 6.41
N ALA A 82 -1.45 4.82 5.24
CA ALA A 82 -0.72 5.96 4.70
C ALA A 82 -0.88 7.21 5.59
N THR A 83 -2.10 7.52 6.03
CA THR A 83 -2.40 8.62 6.93
C THR A 83 -1.68 8.49 8.29
N LEU A 84 -1.64 7.29 8.87
CA LEU A 84 -0.88 7.01 10.09
C LEU A 84 0.63 7.22 9.89
N ALA A 85 1.16 6.85 8.74
CA ALA A 85 2.58 7.04 8.42
C ALA A 85 2.94 8.52 8.31
N GLU A 86 2.08 9.33 7.68
CA GLU A 86 2.24 10.78 7.57
C GLU A 86 2.14 11.47 8.92
N ALA A 87 1.19 11.05 9.73
CA ALA A 87 0.94 11.63 11.06
C ALA A 87 1.99 11.25 12.11
N LEU A 88 2.54 10.03 12.03
CA LEU A 88 3.46 9.46 13.02
C LEU A 88 4.74 8.84 12.42
N PRO A 89 5.46 9.54 11.52
CA PRO A 89 6.51 8.94 10.69
C PRO A 89 7.65 8.34 11.51
N ALA A 90 8.05 8.99 12.60
CA ALA A 90 9.15 8.51 13.45
C ALA A 90 8.81 7.19 14.17
N ARG A 91 7.57 6.95 14.49
CA ARG A 91 7.09 5.72 15.12
C ARG A 91 6.87 4.63 14.08
N PHE A 92 6.25 5.00 12.97
CA PHE A 92 6.00 4.11 11.84
C PHE A 92 7.28 3.48 11.29
N ARG A 93 8.35 4.28 11.14
CA ARG A 93 9.69 3.80 10.73
C ARG A 93 10.30 2.74 11.65
N ARG A 94 9.90 2.68 12.92
CA ARG A 94 10.42 1.72 13.92
C ARG A 94 9.65 0.41 13.95
N GLY A 95 8.48 0.35 13.30
CA GLY A 95 7.67 -0.86 13.25
C GLY A 95 8.32 -1.93 12.37
N GLU A 96 8.64 -3.08 12.95
CA GLU A 96 9.16 -4.23 12.19
C GLU A 96 8.10 -4.77 11.22
N TRP A 97 6.85 -4.66 11.61
CA TRP A 97 5.69 -5.03 10.78
C TRP A 97 5.61 -4.25 9.46
N LEU A 98 6.26 -3.09 9.35
CA LEU A 98 6.31 -2.34 8.10
C LEU A 98 6.93 -3.18 6.97
N ALA A 99 8.10 -3.77 7.22
CA ALA A 99 8.78 -4.61 6.24
C ALA A 99 8.25 -6.05 6.23
N GLY A 100 7.81 -6.57 7.38
CA GLY A 100 7.39 -7.95 7.52
C GLY A 100 5.94 -8.23 7.12
N SER A 101 5.08 -7.20 7.07
CA SER A 101 3.66 -7.40 6.82
C SER A 101 3.07 -6.36 5.87
N LEU A 102 3.15 -5.06 6.19
CA LEU A 102 2.45 -4.02 5.43
C LEU A 102 2.98 -3.86 4.00
N LEU A 103 4.30 -3.72 3.83
CA LEU A 103 4.88 -3.59 2.49
C LEU A 103 4.66 -4.84 1.62
N PRO A 104 4.82 -6.08 2.13
CA PRO A 104 4.42 -7.28 1.38
C PRO A 104 2.95 -7.29 0.99
N ALA A 105 2.02 -6.87 1.87
CA ALA A 105 0.60 -6.79 1.55
C ALA A 105 0.32 -5.80 0.41
N LEU A 106 0.88 -4.57 0.49
CA LEU A 106 0.77 -3.58 -0.58
C LEU A 106 1.37 -4.09 -1.90
N MET A 107 2.57 -4.70 -1.86
CA MET A 107 3.19 -5.30 -3.04
C MET A 107 2.36 -6.45 -3.61
N GLY A 108 1.64 -7.20 -2.78
CA GLY A 108 0.71 -8.24 -3.22
C GLY A 108 -0.42 -7.67 -4.09
N MET A 109 -0.94 -6.47 -3.75
CA MET A 109 -1.95 -5.79 -4.56
C MET A 109 -1.37 -5.26 -5.88
N VAL A 110 -0.23 -4.60 -5.81
CA VAL A 110 0.45 -4.04 -7.00
C VAL A 110 0.89 -5.14 -7.99
N ASN A 111 1.22 -6.31 -7.49
CA ASN A 111 1.65 -7.47 -8.29
C ASN A 111 0.46 -8.29 -8.84
N ALA A 112 -0.77 -7.97 -8.48
CA ALA A 112 -1.92 -8.62 -9.08
C ALA A 112 -1.92 -8.36 -10.60
N PRO A 113 -2.20 -9.39 -11.43
CA PRO A 113 -2.30 -9.18 -12.86
C PRO A 113 -3.48 -8.25 -13.13
N PRO A 114 -3.32 -7.24 -14.02
CA PRO A 114 -4.45 -6.40 -14.40
C PRO A 114 -5.55 -7.26 -15.04
N THR A 115 -6.79 -6.90 -14.78
CA THR A 115 -7.94 -7.54 -15.43
C THR A 115 -7.95 -7.14 -16.90
N VAL A 116 -7.34 -7.97 -17.74
CA VAL A 116 -7.30 -7.72 -19.19
C VAL A 116 -8.65 -8.16 -19.76
N VAL A 117 -9.50 -7.20 -20.06
CA VAL A 117 -10.74 -7.44 -20.82
C VAL A 117 -10.39 -7.50 -22.32
N GLY A 118 -10.03 -8.66 -22.81
CA GLY A 118 -9.77 -8.87 -24.25
C GLY A 118 -8.62 -9.86 -24.55
N PRO A 119 -8.36 -10.15 -25.83
CA PRO A 119 -7.24 -11.00 -26.24
C PRO A 119 -5.92 -10.39 -25.77
N GLU A 120 -4.97 -11.25 -25.36
CA GLU A 120 -3.65 -10.87 -24.83
C GLU A 120 -2.89 -9.85 -25.70
N ASP A 121 -3.18 -9.82 -27.01
CA ASP A 121 -2.57 -8.90 -27.97
C ASP A 121 -3.26 -7.53 -28.06
N ALA A 122 -4.41 -7.33 -27.41
CA ALA A 122 -5.18 -6.09 -27.55
C ALA A 122 -4.43 -4.86 -27.00
N TRP A 123 -3.65 -5.02 -25.95
CA TRP A 123 -2.84 -3.94 -25.39
C TRP A 123 -1.68 -3.53 -26.31
N ALA A 124 -1.05 -4.49 -26.98
CA ALA A 124 0.03 -4.22 -27.93
C ALA A 124 -0.48 -3.53 -29.20
N GLN A 125 -1.74 -3.78 -29.59
CA GLN A 125 -2.38 -3.13 -30.72
C GLN A 125 -2.92 -1.73 -30.39
N ARG A 126 -3.09 -1.40 -29.11
CA ARG A 126 -3.51 -0.08 -28.63
C ARG A 126 -2.38 0.94 -28.50
N ALA A 127 -1.15 0.57 -28.81
CA ALA A 127 0.04 1.41 -28.62
C ALA A 127 0.01 2.77 -29.38
N ASP A 128 -0.89 2.94 -30.35
CA ASP A 128 -1.04 4.16 -31.15
C ASP A 128 -2.25 5.05 -30.77
N SER A 129 -3.07 4.64 -29.82
CA SER A 129 -4.16 5.47 -29.30
C SER A 129 -3.85 5.87 -27.86
N ASP A 130 -4.41 6.98 -27.35
CA ASP A 130 -4.23 7.51 -25.99
C ASP A 130 -4.44 6.45 -24.88
N ALA A 131 -3.66 5.40 -24.95
CA ALA A 131 -3.79 4.13 -24.27
C ALA A 131 -3.63 4.22 -22.72
N PHE A 132 -3.24 5.39 -22.22
CA PHE A 132 -3.24 5.63 -20.77
C PHE A 132 -4.61 6.07 -20.22
N ALA A 133 -5.49 6.59 -21.07
CA ALA A 133 -6.83 7.00 -20.66
C ALA A 133 -7.83 5.83 -20.62
N ASP A 134 -7.58 4.75 -21.39
CA ASP A 134 -8.46 3.58 -21.45
C ASP A 134 -7.97 2.40 -20.58
N LEU A 135 -6.92 2.59 -19.78
CA LEU A 135 -6.48 1.64 -18.77
C LEU A 135 -7.26 1.78 -17.45
N GLU A 136 -8.33 2.56 -17.44
CA GLU A 136 -9.36 2.49 -16.42
C GLU A 136 -10.11 1.17 -16.58
N GLY A 137 -9.48 0.08 -16.22
CA GLY A 137 -10.14 -1.19 -15.99
C GLY A 137 -11.06 -0.98 -14.80
N GLU A 138 -12.35 -1.02 -15.05
CA GLU A 138 -13.36 -1.03 -14.00
C GLU A 138 -13.31 -2.40 -13.30
N GLY A 139 -12.42 -2.55 -12.32
CA GLY A 139 -12.33 -3.79 -11.55
C GLY A 139 -11.69 -3.58 -10.19
N ASP A 140 -12.26 -4.22 -9.19
CA ASP A 140 -11.84 -4.18 -7.78
C ASP A 140 -10.32 -4.37 -7.58
N ASP A 141 -9.69 -5.22 -8.39
CA ASP A 141 -8.24 -5.49 -8.31
C ASP A 141 -7.40 -4.31 -8.81
N GLU A 142 -7.88 -3.54 -9.79
CA GLU A 142 -7.20 -2.35 -10.31
C GLU A 142 -7.31 -1.19 -9.35
N ASP A 143 -8.48 -0.96 -8.77
CA ASP A 143 -8.67 0.05 -7.73
C ASP A 143 -7.77 -0.20 -6.53
N MET A 144 -7.62 -1.46 -6.14
CA MET A 144 -6.73 -1.85 -5.06
C MET A 144 -5.26 -1.68 -5.40
N ALA A 145 -4.85 -2.01 -6.62
CA ALA A 145 -3.48 -1.83 -7.10
C ALA A 145 -3.13 -0.33 -7.15
N GLU A 146 -4.05 0.50 -7.62
CA GLU A 146 -3.90 1.95 -7.65
C GLU A 146 -3.78 2.54 -6.24
N ALA A 147 -4.69 2.18 -5.33
CA ALA A 147 -4.63 2.62 -3.93
C ALA A 147 -3.31 2.21 -3.26
N ALA A 148 -2.83 0.98 -3.52
CA ALA A 148 -1.56 0.51 -3.00
C ALA A 148 -0.36 1.29 -3.57
N LEU A 149 -0.37 1.63 -4.86
CA LEU A 149 0.65 2.45 -5.51
C LEU A 149 0.69 3.87 -4.91
N PHE A 150 -0.46 4.52 -4.74
CA PHE A 150 -0.54 5.83 -4.09
C PHE A 150 -0.06 5.77 -2.64
N ALA A 151 -0.41 4.72 -1.90
CA ALA A 151 0.10 4.53 -0.55
C ALA A 151 1.63 4.38 -0.53
N MET A 152 2.22 3.67 -1.49
CA MET A 152 3.68 3.53 -1.61
C MET A 152 4.37 4.88 -1.84
N ASP A 153 3.80 5.76 -2.69
CA ASP A 153 4.29 7.13 -2.86
C ASP A 153 4.23 7.92 -1.54
N ARG A 154 3.06 7.97 -0.89
CA ARG A 154 2.84 8.67 0.39
C ARG A 154 3.78 8.15 1.49
N LEU A 155 3.91 6.83 1.62
CA LEU A 155 4.83 6.19 2.56
C LEU A 155 6.28 6.60 2.30
N SER A 156 6.70 6.63 1.02
CA SER A 156 8.06 7.00 0.65
C SER A 156 8.40 8.43 1.03
N GLN A 157 7.46 9.34 0.83
CA GLN A 157 7.60 10.76 1.19
C GLN A 157 7.54 10.96 2.72
N ALA A 158 6.60 10.32 3.41
CA ALA A 158 6.42 10.47 4.86
C ALA A 158 7.55 9.85 5.68
N LEU A 159 7.99 8.66 5.30
CA LEU A 159 9.01 7.92 6.05
C LEU A 159 10.43 8.28 5.65
N GLY A 160 10.60 8.88 4.47
CA GLY A 160 11.87 9.29 3.90
C GLY A 160 12.61 8.15 3.20
N GLY A 161 13.30 8.54 2.12
CA GLY A 161 13.86 7.63 1.13
C GLY A 161 14.77 6.55 1.69
N LYS A 162 15.69 6.88 2.60
CA LYS A 162 16.60 5.89 3.19
C LYS A 162 15.87 4.77 3.93
N ALA A 163 14.79 5.11 4.65
CA ALA A 163 14.03 4.14 5.45
C ALA A 163 13.17 3.23 4.56
N MET A 164 12.51 3.82 3.56
CA MET A 164 11.68 3.08 2.59
C MET A 164 12.53 2.25 1.65
N TYR A 165 13.55 2.84 1.04
CA TYR A 165 14.46 2.15 0.13
C TYR A 165 14.98 0.84 0.74
N LYS A 166 15.57 0.90 1.94
CA LYS A 166 16.12 -0.29 2.62
C LYS A 166 15.10 -1.41 2.80
N ARG A 167 13.83 -1.08 3.01
CA ARG A 167 12.75 -2.05 3.26
C ARG A 167 12.12 -2.59 2.00
N CYS A 168 12.00 -1.74 0.98
CA CYS A 168 11.35 -2.11 -0.27
C CYS A 168 12.28 -2.83 -1.24
N VAL A 169 13.58 -2.50 -1.25
CA VAL A 169 14.54 -3.08 -2.20
C VAL A 169 14.51 -4.61 -2.27
N PRO A 170 14.48 -5.36 -1.16
CA PRO A 170 14.42 -6.82 -1.26
C PRO A 170 13.17 -7.33 -1.98
N LEU A 171 12.03 -6.66 -1.78
CA LEU A 171 10.76 -7.00 -2.44
C LEU A 171 10.79 -6.64 -3.93
N LEU A 172 11.29 -5.45 -4.24
CA LEU A 172 11.41 -4.95 -5.61
C LEU A 172 12.36 -5.83 -6.44
N VAL A 173 13.55 -6.12 -5.91
CA VAL A 173 14.55 -6.95 -6.60
C VAL A 173 14.01 -8.36 -6.83
N ALA A 174 13.37 -8.96 -5.81
CA ALA A 174 12.75 -10.28 -5.96
C ALA A 174 11.68 -10.30 -7.04
N GLY A 175 10.88 -9.25 -7.18
CA GLY A 175 9.88 -9.14 -8.22
C GLY A 175 10.49 -8.89 -9.60
N LEU A 176 11.47 -7.99 -9.72
CA LEU A 176 12.15 -7.69 -10.98
C LEU A 176 12.93 -8.89 -11.54
N GLN A 177 13.44 -9.76 -10.68
CA GLN A 177 14.19 -10.98 -11.07
C GLN A 177 13.28 -12.17 -11.36
N ASP A 178 11.99 -12.07 -11.13
CA ASP A 178 11.07 -13.17 -11.40
C ASP A 178 10.87 -13.37 -12.91
N GLY A 179 11.59 -14.33 -13.46
CA GLY A 179 11.55 -14.63 -14.90
C GLY A 179 10.23 -15.23 -15.39
N GLY A 180 9.46 -15.85 -14.50
CA GLY A 180 8.21 -16.54 -14.81
C GLY A 180 6.94 -15.69 -14.68
N ASP A 181 6.99 -14.64 -13.86
CA ASP A 181 5.82 -13.82 -13.52
C ASP A 181 5.98 -12.38 -14.04
N TRP A 182 5.36 -12.08 -15.18
CA TRP A 182 5.40 -10.75 -15.78
C TRP A 182 4.62 -9.71 -14.95
N ALA A 183 3.51 -10.10 -14.32
CA ALA A 183 2.70 -9.19 -13.51
C ALA A 183 3.50 -8.72 -12.28
N ARG A 184 4.23 -9.63 -11.65
CA ARG A 184 5.11 -9.31 -10.55
C ARG A 184 6.26 -8.39 -10.95
N ARG A 185 6.87 -8.61 -12.14
CA ARG A 185 7.87 -7.68 -12.69
C ARG A 185 7.29 -6.30 -12.94
N ARG A 186 6.11 -6.24 -13.61
CA ARG A 186 5.38 -4.99 -13.87
C ARG A 186 5.08 -4.25 -12.55
N GLY A 187 4.48 -4.93 -11.57
CA GLY A 187 4.15 -4.37 -10.28
C GLY A 187 5.37 -3.78 -9.56
N SER A 188 6.51 -4.49 -9.60
CA SER A 188 7.77 -4.00 -9.02
C SER A 188 8.31 -2.75 -9.72
N LEU A 189 8.17 -2.64 -11.05
CA LEU A 189 8.52 -1.42 -11.80
C LEU A 189 7.61 -0.25 -11.43
N LEU A 190 6.31 -0.47 -11.33
CA LEU A 190 5.35 0.56 -10.95
C LEU A 190 5.62 1.05 -9.51
N ALA A 191 5.81 0.14 -8.56
CA ALA A 191 6.16 0.48 -7.19
C ALA A 191 7.47 1.29 -7.10
N LEU A 192 8.51 0.90 -7.86
CA LEU A 192 9.76 1.64 -7.95
C LEU A 192 9.54 3.06 -8.48
N SER A 193 8.72 3.21 -9.52
CA SER A 193 8.36 4.50 -10.11
C SER A 193 7.64 5.41 -9.11
N MET A 194 6.64 4.89 -8.41
CA MET A 194 5.87 5.65 -7.43
C MET A 194 6.73 6.09 -6.23
N MET A 195 7.65 5.24 -5.79
CA MET A 195 8.56 5.58 -4.71
C MET A 195 9.69 6.54 -5.11
N ALA A 196 9.91 6.78 -6.39
CA ALA A 196 11.08 7.49 -6.90
C ALA A 196 11.21 8.90 -6.29
N LYS A 197 10.11 9.62 -6.14
CA LYS A 197 10.11 10.97 -5.57
C LYS A 197 10.53 10.99 -4.09
N GLY A 198 10.00 10.09 -3.28
CA GLY A 198 10.34 10.01 -1.85
C GLY A 198 11.70 9.36 -1.57
N CYS A 199 12.23 8.59 -2.54
CA CYS A 199 13.48 7.86 -2.43
C CYS A 199 14.60 8.38 -3.35
N ASP A 200 14.47 9.59 -3.91
CA ASP A 200 15.33 10.15 -4.95
C ASP A 200 16.83 9.99 -4.68
N THR A 201 17.30 10.48 -3.56
CA THR A 201 18.71 10.41 -3.16
C THR A 201 19.20 8.97 -3.01
N ALA A 202 18.37 8.09 -2.43
CA ALA A 202 18.74 6.69 -2.25
C ALA A 202 18.77 5.95 -3.59
N LEU A 203 17.79 6.22 -4.47
CA LEU A 203 17.74 5.64 -5.81
C LEU A 203 18.89 6.11 -6.71
N GLN A 204 19.26 7.39 -6.65
CA GLN A 204 20.41 7.90 -7.41
C GLN A 204 21.71 7.16 -7.08
N LEU A 205 21.94 6.86 -5.80
CA LEU A 205 23.13 6.13 -5.36
C LEU A 205 23.16 4.68 -5.87
N HIS A 206 21.98 4.06 -6.00
CA HIS A 206 21.85 2.65 -6.37
C HIS A 206 21.31 2.43 -7.80
N LEU A 207 21.13 3.51 -8.56
CA LEU A 207 20.64 3.43 -9.94
C LEU A 207 21.42 2.44 -10.82
N PRO A 208 22.77 2.34 -10.72
CA PRO A 208 23.52 1.35 -11.48
C PRO A 208 23.11 -0.10 -11.23
N GLU A 209 22.55 -0.41 -10.06
CA GLU A 209 22.06 -1.76 -9.71
C GLU A 209 20.74 -2.08 -10.41
N PHE A 210 19.88 -1.09 -10.62
CA PHE A 210 18.56 -1.24 -11.27
C PHE A 210 18.63 -1.10 -12.79
N LEU A 211 19.57 -0.32 -13.34
CA LEU A 211 19.69 -0.04 -14.76
C LEU A 211 19.69 -1.28 -15.66
N PRO A 212 20.41 -2.37 -15.34
CA PRO A 212 20.39 -3.59 -16.15
C PRO A 212 18.99 -4.20 -16.27
N PHE A 213 18.20 -4.17 -15.21
CA PHE A 213 16.83 -4.66 -15.22
C PHE A 213 15.94 -3.76 -16.08
N LEU A 214 16.00 -2.43 -15.87
CA LEU A 214 15.20 -1.46 -16.61
C LEU A 214 15.47 -1.55 -18.14
N VAL A 215 16.74 -1.63 -18.53
CA VAL A 215 17.13 -1.78 -19.95
C VAL A 215 16.74 -3.16 -20.48
N GLY A 216 16.80 -4.21 -19.67
CA GLY A 216 16.40 -5.55 -20.06
C GLY A 216 14.92 -5.67 -20.41
N PHE A 217 14.04 -4.88 -19.76
CA PHE A 217 12.61 -4.85 -20.05
C PHE A 217 12.23 -4.01 -21.28
N ALA A 218 13.12 -3.13 -21.74
CA ALA A 218 12.90 -2.29 -22.92
C ALA A 218 13.28 -3.00 -24.24
N ARG A 219 13.74 -4.24 -24.17
CA ARG A 219 14.11 -5.09 -25.32
C ARG A 219 13.13 -6.21 -25.53
#